data_25a1028982b3168842bba4e740bb570f
#
_entry.id   25a1028982b3168842bba4e740bb570f
#
_cell.length_a   1.000
_cell.length_b   1.000
_cell.length_c   1.000
_cell.angle_alpha   90.00
_cell.angle_beta   90.00
_cell.angle_gamma   90.00
#
_symmetry.space_group_name_H-M   'P 1'
#
loop_
_entity.id
_entity.type
_entity.pdbx_description
1 polymer ?
#
loop_
_entity_poly.entity_id
_entity_poly.type
_entity_poly.pdbx_seq_one_letter_code
_entity_poly.pdbx_strand_id
1 'polypeptide(L)'
;LCRVLVVDDEDEVRAAIERRLKRDGLKVDVAASEAEAIEKLKSANPTYDVVLTDMVMESPNSGLNILQAAVAQDIFTEVIVLTAYGNVANAVECMKRGAFDYVEKNIPGVDVYDLISIKVAQALERRRSSVNTIRRLDRITKSL
;
A
#
# COMPACT_ATOMS: atom_id res chain seq x y z
N LEU A 1 3.02 13.04 9.96
CA LEU A 1 1.93 12.78 9.01
C LEU A 1 2.17 11.47 8.26
N CYS A 2 1.12 10.67 8.19
CA CYS A 2 1.19 9.40 7.48
C CYS A 2 1.23 9.62 5.97
N ARG A 3 2.13 8.93 5.28
CA ARG A 3 2.36 9.04 3.84
C ARG A 3 1.91 7.78 3.12
N VAL A 4 1.13 7.95 2.08
CA VAL A 4 0.61 6.86 1.24
C VAL A 4 1.03 7.08 -0.20
N LEU A 5 1.49 6.02 -0.86
CA LEU A 5 1.71 6.00 -2.31
C LEU A 5 0.57 5.25 -2.96
N VAL A 6 -0.12 5.88 -3.89
CA VAL A 6 -1.21 5.27 -4.67
C VAL A 6 -0.74 5.02 -6.09
N VAL A 7 -0.77 3.76 -6.51
CA VAL A 7 -0.31 3.34 -7.83
C VAL A 7 -1.46 2.70 -8.59
N ASP A 8 -1.90 3.35 -9.67
CA ASP A 8 -2.97 2.87 -10.54
C ASP A 8 -2.77 3.48 -11.92
N ASP A 9 -2.88 2.69 -12.97
CA ASP A 9 -2.74 3.17 -14.35
C ASP A 9 -4.02 3.78 -14.91
N GLU A 10 -5.15 3.65 -14.21
CA GLU A 10 -6.40 4.32 -14.55
C GLU A 10 -6.46 5.70 -13.90
N ASP A 11 -6.40 6.76 -14.72
CA ASP A 11 -6.29 8.13 -14.24
C ASP A 11 -7.44 8.54 -13.30
N GLU A 12 -8.68 8.16 -13.66
CA GLU A 12 -9.86 8.53 -12.87
C GLU A 12 -9.88 7.82 -11.51
N VAL A 13 -9.54 6.53 -11.48
CA VAL A 13 -9.48 5.74 -10.25
C VAL A 13 -8.39 6.27 -9.35
N ARG A 14 -7.19 6.50 -9.90
CA ARG A 14 -6.06 7.05 -9.15
C ARG A 14 -6.40 8.39 -8.52
N ALA A 15 -7.01 9.30 -9.30
CA ALA A 15 -7.40 10.63 -8.81
C ALA A 15 -8.47 10.54 -7.72
N ALA A 16 -9.44 9.63 -7.85
CA ALA A 16 -10.49 9.47 -6.86
C ALA A 16 -9.94 8.93 -5.53
N ILE A 17 -9.04 7.97 -5.59
CA ILE A 17 -8.37 7.43 -4.39
C ILE A 17 -7.55 8.53 -3.72
N GLU A 18 -6.79 9.29 -4.49
CA GLU A 18 -5.99 10.40 -3.98
C GLU A 18 -6.86 11.41 -3.23
N ARG A 19 -7.96 11.84 -3.83
CA ARG A 19 -8.90 12.78 -3.19
C ARG A 19 -9.46 12.24 -1.89
N ARG A 20 -9.86 10.97 -1.88
CA ARG A 20 -10.43 10.35 -0.69
C ARG A 20 -9.44 10.28 0.45
N LEU A 21 -8.23 9.82 0.19
CA LEU A 21 -7.22 9.66 1.23
C LEU A 21 -6.71 11.01 1.74
N LYS A 22 -6.61 12.02 0.89
CA LYS A 22 -6.31 13.40 1.33
C LYS A 22 -7.41 13.95 2.24
N ARG A 23 -8.66 13.69 1.90
CA ARG A 23 -9.80 14.06 2.76
C ARG A 23 -9.74 13.36 4.11
N ASP A 24 -9.21 12.15 4.15
CA ASP A 24 -9.01 11.39 5.39
C ASP A 24 -7.82 11.91 6.22
N GLY A 25 -7.12 12.93 5.76
CA GLY A 25 -6.02 13.58 6.47
C GLY A 25 -4.64 13.00 6.16
N LEU A 26 -4.51 12.20 5.11
CA LEU A 26 -3.24 11.56 4.75
C LEU A 26 -2.48 12.38 3.73
N LYS A 27 -1.16 12.26 3.75
CA LYS A 27 -0.29 12.80 2.71
C LYS A 27 -0.15 11.77 1.61
N VAL A 28 -0.54 12.11 0.38
CA VAL A 28 -0.65 11.16 -0.72
C VAL A 28 0.23 11.58 -1.87
N ASP A 29 1.09 10.65 -2.31
CA ASP A 29 1.77 10.71 -3.59
C ASP A 29 1.14 9.68 -4.53
N VAL A 30 1.25 9.89 -5.84
CA VAL A 30 0.66 9.02 -6.83
C VAL A 30 1.69 8.57 -7.86
N ALA A 31 1.44 7.43 -8.48
CA ALA A 31 2.21 6.92 -9.61
C ALA A 31 1.27 6.25 -10.60
N ALA A 32 1.54 6.41 -11.89
CA ALA A 32 0.70 5.88 -12.97
C ALA A 32 1.23 4.57 -13.55
N SER A 33 2.39 4.11 -13.11
CA SER A 33 3.05 2.92 -13.65
C SER A 33 3.93 2.25 -12.60
N GLU A 34 4.30 1.01 -12.88
CA GLU A 34 5.24 0.26 -12.04
C GLU A 34 6.59 0.99 -11.95
N ALA A 35 7.12 1.44 -13.08
CA ALA A 35 8.43 2.11 -13.12
C ALA A 35 8.42 3.40 -12.29
N GLU A 36 7.38 4.22 -12.43
CA GLU A 36 7.23 5.44 -11.64
C GLU A 36 7.11 5.15 -10.15
N ALA A 37 6.35 4.12 -9.79
CA ALA A 37 6.18 3.71 -8.40
C ALA A 37 7.50 3.28 -7.77
N ILE A 38 8.27 2.44 -8.47
CA ILE A 38 9.55 1.96 -7.97
C ILE A 38 10.55 3.11 -7.81
N GLU A 39 10.56 4.06 -8.74
CA GLU A 39 11.41 5.25 -8.63
C GLU A 39 11.05 6.07 -7.38
N LYS A 40 9.77 6.31 -7.16
CA LYS A 40 9.29 7.04 -5.97
C LYS A 40 9.61 6.31 -4.67
N LEU A 41 9.49 4.98 -4.66
CA LEU A 41 9.86 4.18 -3.50
C LEU A 41 11.34 4.31 -3.17
N LYS A 42 12.21 4.25 -4.18
CA LYS A 42 13.65 4.35 -3.97
C LYS A 42 14.10 5.72 -3.49
N SER A 43 13.42 6.79 -3.90
CA SER A 43 13.78 8.16 -3.55
C SER A 43 13.06 8.71 -2.33
N ALA A 44 12.09 7.98 -1.78
CA ALA A 44 11.29 8.46 -0.66
C ALA A 44 12.11 8.60 0.63
N ASN A 45 12.06 9.78 1.24
CA ASN A 45 12.66 10.05 2.54
C ASN A 45 11.81 11.12 3.26
N PRO A 46 11.07 10.77 4.31
CA PRO A 46 10.92 9.42 4.88
C PRO A 46 10.19 8.44 3.94
N THR A 47 10.29 7.16 4.23
CA THR A 47 9.61 6.10 3.47
C THR A 47 8.09 6.19 3.59
N TYR A 48 7.38 5.54 2.69
CA TYR A 48 5.91 5.49 2.76
C TYR A 48 5.44 4.56 3.87
N ASP A 49 4.38 4.96 4.55
CA ASP A 49 3.74 4.13 5.56
C ASP A 49 2.91 3.02 4.93
N VAL A 50 2.19 3.35 3.87
CA VAL A 50 1.33 2.42 3.12
C VAL A 50 1.51 2.65 1.63
N VAL A 51 1.51 1.55 0.87
CA VAL A 51 1.45 1.56 -0.59
C VAL A 51 0.19 0.86 -1.03
N LEU A 52 -0.61 1.52 -1.84
CA LEU A 52 -1.81 0.97 -2.44
C LEU A 52 -1.56 0.84 -3.94
N THR A 53 -1.55 -0.37 -4.47
CA THR A 53 -1.17 -0.60 -5.87
C THR A 53 -2.09 -1.57 -6.59
N ASP A 54 -2.36 -1.28 -7.88
CA ASP A 54 -2.94 -2.28 -8.77
C ASP A 54 -2.05 -3.52 -8.84
N MET A 55 -2.67 -4.68 -8.95
CA MET A 55 -1.97 -5.94 -9.19
C MET A 55 -1.41 -6.01 -10.60
N VAL A 56 -2.21 -5.63 -11.59
CA VAL A 56 -1.88 -5.76 -13.01
C VAL A 56 -1.82 -4.37 -13.64
N MET A 57 -0.68 -4.03 -14.21
CA MET A 57 -0.48 -2.81 -15.00
C MET A 57 0.29 -3.17 -16.26
N GLU A 58 1.56 -2.77 -16.38
CA GLU A 58 2.42 -3.14 -17.55
C GLU A 58 2.71 -4.63 -17.57
N SER A 59 2.68 -5.29 -16.42
CA SER A 59 2.94 -6.71 -16.22
C SER A 59 1.83 -7.31 -15.36
N PRO A 60 1.51 -8.60 -15.51
CA PRO A 60 0.62 -9.30 -14.60
C PRO A 60 1.13 -9.31 -13.15
N ASN A 61 2.43 -9.07 -12.96
CA ASN A 61 3.10 -9.09 -11.66
C ASN A 61 3.48 -7.71 -11.14
N SER A 62 2.92 -6.64 -11.71
CA SER A 62 3.27 -5.26 -11.30
C SER A 62 3.09 -5.05 -9.80
N GLY A 63 1.96 -5.47 -9.24
CA GLY A 63 1.71 -5.34 -7.80
C GLY A 63 2.71 -6.10 -6.94
N LEU A 64 3.12 -7.29 -7.37
CA LEU A 64 4.14 -8.07 -6.68
C LEU A 64 5.50 -7.39 -6.72
N ASN A 65 5.89 -6.84 -7.87
CA ASN A 65 7.16 -6.13 -8.02
C ASN A 65 7.19 -4.87 -7.15
N ILE A 66 6.09 -4.16 -7.06
CA ILE A 66 5.96 -2.97 -6.20
C ILE A 66 6.02 -3.37 -4.72
N LEU A 67 5.36 -4.45 -4.33
CA LEU A 67 5.45 -4.99 -2.97
C LEU A 67 6.90 -5.28 -2.59
N GLN A 68 7.65 -5.96 -3.44
CA GLN A 68 9.05 -6.28 -3.18
C GLN A 68 9.90 -5.02 -3.06
N ALA A 69 9.68 -4.04 -3.93
CA ALA A 69 10.41 -2.76 -3.89
C ALA A 69 10.08 -1.97 -2.61
N ALA A 70 8.83 -1.94 -2.20
CA ALA A 70 8.41 -1.24 -0.98
C ALA A 70 9.07 -1.84 0.27
N VAL A 71 9.01 -3.15 0.41
CA VAL A 71 9.57 -3.88 1.55
C VAL A 71 11.10 -3.77 1.58
N ALA A 72 11.74 -3.69 0.41
CA ALA A 72 13.20 -3.49 0.33
C ALA A 72 13.62 -2.12 0.88
N GLN A 73 12.76 -1.11 0.78
CA GLN A 73 13.05 0.23 1.33
C GLN A 73 12.74 0.32 2.82
N ASP A 74 11.64 -0.32 3.25
CA ASP A 74 11.20 -0.31 4.64
C ASP A 74 10.35 -1.56 4.89
N ILE A 75 10.85 -2.46 5.73
CA ILE A 75 10.15 -3.72 6.02
C ILE A 75 8.82 -3.52 6.75
N PHE A 76 8.58 -2.34 7.29
CA PHE A 76 7.32 -2.01 7.97
C PHE A 76 6.31 -1.29 7.10
N THR A 77 6.68 -0.96 5.85
CA THR A 77 5.71 -0.42 4.90
C THR A 77 4.65 -1.48 4.60
N GLU A 78 3.40 -1.14 4.83
CA GLU A 78 2.28 -2.02 4.53
C GLU A 78 1.82 -1.83 3.10
N VAL A 79 1.54 -2.93 2.40
CA VAL A 79 1.11 -2.89 0.99
C VAL A 79 -0.27 -3.49 0.86
N ILE A 80 -1.17 -2.76 0.21
CA ILE A 80 -2.51 -3.19 -0.15
C ILE A 80 -2.59 -3.31 -1.67
N VAL A 81 -3.07 -4.43 -2.16
CA VAL A 81 -3.15 -4.71 -3.59
C VAL A 81 -4.59 -4.56 -4.07
N LEU A 82 -4.78 -3.81 -5.15
CA LEU A 82 -6.06 -3.70 -5.83
C LEU A 82 -6.12 -4.73 -6.96
N THR A 83 -7.18 -5.51 -7.00
CA THR A 83 -7.36 -6.56 -8.02
C THR A 83 -8.74 -6.44 -8.67
N ALA A 84 -8.86 -6.91 -9.91
CA ALA A 84 -10.15 -6.93 -10.59
C ALA A 84 -11.10 -7.91 -9.88
N TYR A 85 -12.39 -7.58 -9.90
CA TYR A 85 -13.42 -8.44 -9.32
C TYR A 85 -13.34 -9.85 -9.91
N GLY A 86 -13.28 -10.84 -9.02
CA GLY A 86 -13.16 -12.25 -9.41
C GLY A 86 -11.73 -12.71 -9.70
N ASN A 87 -10.74 -11.83 -9.70
CA ASN A 87 -9.34 -12.17 -10.02
C ASN A 87 -8.46 -12.21 -8.76
N VAL A 88 -8.84 -13.02 -7.79
CA VAL A 88 -8.19 -13.06 -6.47
C VAL A 88 -6.91 -13.90 -6.46
N ALA A 89 -6.75 -14.80 -7.43
CA ALA A 89 -5.60 -15.73 -7.45
C ALA A 89 -4.26 -15.01 -7.44
N ASN A 90 -4.12 -13.92 -8.19
CA ASN A 90 -2.89 -13.12 -8.21
C ASN A 90 -2.64 -12.38 -6.89
N ALA A 91 -3.71 -11.94 -6.23
CA ALA A 91 -3.60 -11.27 -4.94
C ALA A 91 -3.15 -12.23 -3.83
N VAL A 92 -3.54 -13.50 -3.90
CA VAL A 92 -3.11 -14.52 -2.93
C VAL A 92 -1.59 -14.66 -2.91
N GLU A 93 -0.92 -14.59 -4.05
CA GLU A 93 0.55 -14.63 -4.10
C GLU A 93 1.16 -13.44 -3.36
N CYS A 94 0.59 -12.25 -3.51
CA CYS A 94 1.03 -11.07 -2.77
C CYS A 94 0.82 -11.26 -1.26
N MET A 95 -0.29 -11.85 -0.84
CA MET A 95 -0.54 -12.14 0.57
C MET A 95 0.50 -13.09 1.15
N LYS A 96 0.89 -14.12 0.40
CA LYS A 96 1.95 -15.06 0.81
C LYS A 96 3.30 -14.37 0.96
N ARG A 97 3.54 -13.28 0.27
CA ARG A 97 4.79 -12.51 0.30
C ARG A 97 4.74 -11.31 1.22
N GLY A 98 3.70 -11.20 2.04
CA GLY A 98 3.65 -10.22 3.12
C GLY A 98 2.82 -8.98 2.84
N ALA A 99 2.02 -8.92 1.78
CA ALA A 99 1.04 -7.85 1.62
C ALA A 99 0.09 -7.82 2.81
N PHE A 100 -0.34 -6.63 3.19
CA PHE A 100 -1.27 -6.47 4.30
C PHE A 100 -2.65 -7.05 3.96
N ASP A 101 -3.16 -6.70 2.79
CA ASP A 101 -4.47 -7.14 2.33
C ASP A 101 -4.61 -6.89 0.82
N TYR A 102 -5.73 -7.33 0.26
CA TYR A 102 -6.11 -6.97 -1.09
C TYR A 102 -7.53 -6.40 -1.08
N VAL A 103 -7.88 -5.64 -2.11
CA VAL A 103 -9.22 -5.08 -2.32
C VAL A 103 -9.64 -5.38 -3.74
N GLU A 104 -10.81 -6.01 -3.89
CA GLU A 104 -11.38 -6.23 -5.23
C GLU A 104 -12.08 -4.96 -5.71
N LYS A 105 -11.76 -4.53 -6.93
CA LYS A 105 -12.44 -3.43 -7.60
C LYS A 105 -13.78 -3.90 -8.17
N ASN A 106 -14.75 -2.98 -8.24
CA ASN A 106 -16.01 -3.20 -8.94
C ASN A 106 -16.89 -4.33 -8.37
N ILE A 107 -16.80 -4.58 -7.07
CA ILE A 107 -17.74 -5.50 -6.41
C ILE A 107 -19.13 -4.86 -6.45
N PRO A 108 -20.16 -5.55 -6.99
CA PRO A 108 -21.51 -4.99 -7.04
C PRO A 108 -22.01 -4.61 -5.64
N GLY A 109 -22.54 -3.39 -5.52
CA GLY A 109 -23.12 -2.90 -4.26
C GLY A 109 -22.11 -2.44 -3.21
N VAL A 110 -20.82 -2.42 -3.52
CA VAL A 110 -19.76 -2.00 -2.60
C VAL A 110 -19.12 -0.71 -3.10
N ASP A 111 -18.98 0.28 -2.22
CA ASP A 111 -18.19 1.47 -2.50
C ASP A 111 -16.72 1.14 -2.23
N VAL A 112 -15.94 1.00 -3.28
CA VAL A 112 -14.53 0.63 -3.19
C VAL A 112 -13.71 1.69 -2.45
N TYR A 113 -14.08 2.96 -2.55
CA TYR A 113 -13.32 4.04 -1.90
C TYR A 113 -13.50 4.00 -0.38
N ASP A 114 -14.70 3.69 0.09
CA ASP A 114 -14.93 3.47 1.52
C ASP A 114 -14.13 2.28 2.03
N LEU A 115 -14.11 1.19 1.28
CA LEU A 115 -13.36 0.00 1.64
C LEU A 115 -11.86 0.28 1.66
N ILE A 116 -11.33 0.99 0.67
CA ILE A 116 -9.92 1.41 0.63
C ILE A 116 -9.58 2.27 1.85
N SER A 117 -10.41 3.24 2.18
CA SER A 117 -10.21 4.11 3.34
C SER A 117 -10.09 3.28 4.64
N ILE A 118 -10.97 2.31 4.83
CA ILE A 118 -10.94 1.42 5.99
C ILE A 118 -9.65 0.58 6.00
N LYS A 119 -9.28 -0.01 4.88
CA LYS A 119 -8.09 -0.87 4.80
C LYS A 119 -6.81 -0.08 5.03
N VAL A 120 -6.72 1.13 4.49
CA VAL A 120 -5.56 2.00 4.71
C VAL A 120 -5.44 2.36 6.20
N ALA A 121 -6.55 2.68 6.86
CA ALA A 121 -6.53 2.95 8.30
C ALA A 121 -6.03 1.75 9.11
N GLN A 122 -6.48 0.56 8.76
CA GLN A 122 -6.03 -0.69 9.41
C GLN A 122 -4.53 -0.93 9.17
N ALA A 123 -4.05 -0.70 7.95
CA ALA A 123 -2.65 -0.87 7.61
C ALA A 123 -1.76 0.12 8.36
N LEU A 124 -2.19 1.36 8.49
CA LEU A 124 -1.48 2.38 9.28
C LEU A 124 -1.37 1.98 10.75
N GLU A 125 -2.43 1.43 11.31
CA GLU A 125 -2.43 0.96 12.70
C GLU A 125 -1.45 -0.20 12.88
N ARG A 126 -1.42 -1.16 11.97
CA ARG A 126 -0.49 -2.28 12.01
C ARG A 126 0.97 -1.80 11.93
N ARG A 127 1.26 -0.86 11.02
CA ARG A 127 2.59 -0.27 10.90
C ARG A 127 3.00 0.39 12.21
N ARG A 128 2.14 1.20 12.79
CA ARG A 128 2.42 1.88 14.07
C ARG A 128 2.74 0.87 15.16
N SER A 129 1.96 -0.18 15.28
CA SER A 129 2.15 -1.25 16.25
C SER A 129 3.50 -1.96 16.06
N SER A 130 3.85 -2.29 14.81
CA SER A 130 5.12 -2.96 14.49
C SER A 130 6.32 -2.09 14.83
N VAL A 131 6.29 -0.82 14.45
CA VAL A 131 7.37 0.14 14.73
C VAL A 131 7.52 0.35 16.23
N ASN A 132 6.42 0.48 16.96
CA ASN A 132 6.45 0.66 18.42
C ASN A 132 7.01 -0.58 19.11
N THR A 133 6.70 -1.77 18.65
CA THR A 133 7.25 -3.02 19.19
C THR A 133 8.77 -3.05 19.06
N ILE A 134 9.28 -2.70 17.88
CA ILE A 134 10.73 -2.66 17.64
C ILE A 134 11.41 -1.61 18.52
N ARG A 135 10.82 -0.43 18.66
CA ARG A 135 11.35 0.61 19.55
C ARG A 135 11.40 0.16 21.00
N ARG A 136 10.38 -0.55 21.44
CA ARG A 136 10.33 -1.09 22.82
C ARG A 136 11.41 -2.14 23.03
N LEU A 137 11.59 -3.07 22.09
CA LEU A 137 12.65 -4.07 22.15
C LEU A 137 14.04 -3.43 22.19
N ASP A 138 14.28 -2.41 21.38
CA ASP A 138 15.54 -1.68 21.34
C ASP A 138 15.83 -1.02 22.68
N ARG A 139 14.85 -0.38 23.30
CA ARG A 139 15.01 0.22 24.65
C ARG A 139 15.31 -0.82 25.72
N ILE A 140 14.63 -1.96 25.69
CA ILE A 140 14.88 -3.05 26.64
C ILE A 140 16.31 -3.57 26.47
N THR A 141 16.73 -3.82 25.22
CA THR A 141 18.07 -4.33 24.92
C THR A 141 19.15 -3.36 25.39
N LYS A 142 18.97 -2.06 25.19
CA LYS A 142 19.96 -1.03 25.60
C LYS A 142 20.05 -0.88 27.12
N SER A 143 19.00 -1.23 27.86
CA SER A 143 19.00 -1.13 29.30
C SER A 143 19.64 -2.34 30.02
N LEU A 144 19.94 -3.39 29.29
CA LEU A 144 20.63 -4.58 29.81
C LEU A 144 22.13 -4.35 29.81
#